data_a958edcd2a7325074c68fcf5a76c0455
#
_entry.id   a958edcd2a7325074c68fcf5a76c0455
#
_cell.length_a   1.000
_cell.length_b   1.000
_cell.length_c   1.000
_cell.angle_alpha   90.00
_cell.angle_beta   90.00
_cell.angle_gamma   90.00
#
_symmetry.space_group_name_H-M   'P 1'
#
loop_
_entity.id
_entity.type
_entity.pdbx_description
1 polymer ?
#
loop_
_entity_poly.entity_id
_entity_poly.type
_entity_poly.pdbx_seq_one_letter_code
_entity_poly.pdbx_strand_id
1 'polypeptide(L)'
;MKNFLTKALVASLAAIFISSLCFADKANVLLVAGKKSHGYNAHEHNAGSLLLAKLLNESGLEIDAYVYYNEENPGWPTDKKLLKGIDSVVIYCDGGNRHVANNHVGAIDALQAKGVGVGCLHYGVETVDGEAGDAFLRWMGGYYQLYKSVNPHWTPKFETFPDHPVANGVKPFGINDEWYFNMRFRKDMKGVTPILSAVPPLDVIPEKDHHHNSTPNARAAVARGDLQHVMWVSENEDGSRGFGFTGGHFHDNWLDDNFRKVVLNAICWISDVKIPADGVSSRAPTLEELKQNQDYPEDLSKIREDKYAPEINWKR
;
A
#
# COMPACT_ATOMS: atom_id res chain seq x y z
N MET A 1 -14.72 -64.63 -61.82
CA MET A 1 -14.63 -64.40 -60.38
C MET A 1 -13.47 -63.42 -60.13
N LYS A 2 -13.72 -62.19 -59.94
CA LYS A 2 -12.74 -61.15 -59.80
C LYS A 2 -12.88 -60.54 -58.38
N ASN A 3 -11.84 -60.71 -57.51
CA ASN A 3 -11.78 -60.14 -56.18
C ASN A 3 -11.42 -58.68 -56.28
N PHE A 4 -12.25 -57.79 -55.75
CA PHE A 4 -11.95 -56.39 -55.51
C PHE A 4 -11.46 -56.22 -54.06
N LEU A 5 -10.19 -55.91 -53.92
CA LEU A 5 -9.62 -55.46 -52.63
C LEU A 5 -9.84 -53.94 -52.49
N THR A 6 -10.65 -53.57 -51.55
CA THR A 6 -10.86 -52.16 -51.14
C THR A 6 -9.76 -51.80 -50.13
N LYS A 7 -8.90 -50.85 -50.54
CA LYS A 7 -7.92 -50.23 -49.60
C LYS A 7 -8.62 -49.10 -48.86
N ALA A 8 -8.80 -49.26 -47.58
CA ALA A 8 -9.23 -48.16 -46.70
C ALA A 8 -7.99 -47.27 -46.39
N LEU A 9 -8.09 -45.99 -46.75
CA LEU A 9 -7.11 -44.97 -46.44
C LEU A 9 -7.49 -44.35 -45.09
N VAL A 10 -6.73 -44.65 -44.04
CA VAL A 10 -6.88 -43.99 -42.72
C VAL A 10 -6.09 -42.69 -42.76
N ALA A 11 -6.81 -41.57 -42.88
CA ALA A 11 -6.22 -40.24 -42.72
C ALA A 11 -6.19 -39.89 -41.25
N SER A 12 -5.00 -39.90 -40.63
CA SER A 12 -4.78 -39.41 -39.28
C SER A 12 -4.71 -37.88 -39.31
N LEU A 13 -5.76 -37.20 -38.84
CA LEU A 13 -5.69 -35.76 -38.52
C LEU A 13 -4.90 -35.58 -37.23
N ALA A 14 -3.67 -35.15 -37.31
CA ALA A 14 -2.94 -34.58 -36.18
C ALA A 14 -3.45 -33.20 -35.90
N ALA A 15 -4.29 -33.03 -34.86
CA ALA A 15 -4.66 -31.73 -34.37
C ALA A 15 -3.46 -31.11 -33.64
N ILE A 16 -2.83 -30.16 -34.29
CA ILE A 16 -1.78 -29.32 -33.68
C ILE A 16 -2.51 -28.34 -32.73
N PHE A 17 -2.53 -28.63 -31.43
CA PHE A 17 -2.86 -27.65 -30.42
C PHE A 17 -1.73 -26.60 -30.36
N ILE A 18 -1.93 -25.49 -31.08
CA ILE A 18 -1.16 -24.27 -30.86
C ILE A 18 -1.76 -23.67 -29.58
N SER A 19 -1.16 -23.99 -28.43
CA SER A 19 -1.36 -23.19 -27.22
C SER A 19 -0.78 -21.80 -27.53
N SER A 20 -1.65 -20.85 -27.88
CA SER A 20 -1.27 -19.44 -27.83
C SER A 20 -0.84 -19.15 -26.40
N LEU A 21 0.46 -18.97 -26.20
CA LEU A 21 0.99 -18.32 -25.02
C LEU A 21 0.41 -16.89 -25.05
N CYS A 22 -0.73 -16.70 -24.38
CA CYS A 22 -1.22 -15.39 -24.06
C CYS A 22 -0.23 -14.85 -23.02
N PHE A 23 0.74 -14.04 -23.44
CA PHE A 23 1.47 -13.22 -22.50
C PHE A 23 0.43 -12.30 -21.90
N ALA A 24 0.15 -12.45 -20.61
CA ALA A 24 -0.66 -11.47 -19.91
C ALA A 24 0.08 -10.13 -20.02
N ASP A 25 -0.64 -9.09 -20.41
CA ASP A 25 -0.07 -7.75 -20.38
C ASP A 25 0.32 -7.44 -18.93
N LYS A 26 1.48 -6.81 -18.74
CA LYS A 26 1.95 -6.42 -17.42
C LYS A 26 1.00 -5.39 -16.81
N ALA A 27 0.71 -5.55 -15.53
CA ALA A 27 -0.03 -4.52 -14.79
C ALA A 27 0.84 -3.27 -14.61
N ASN A 28 0.28 -2.11 -14.97
CA ASN A 28 0.97 -0.82 -14.93
C ASN A 28 0.64 -0.09 -13.61
N VAL A 29 1.63 0.11 -12.78
CA VAL A 29 1.49 0.76 -11.47
C VAL A 29 2.13 2.13 -11.49
N LEU A 30 1.33 3.17 -11.23
CA LEU A 30 1.83 4.53 -11.06
C LEU A 30 1.96 4.86 -9.58
N LEU A 31 3.19 5.14 -9.11
CA LEU A 31 3.41 5.72 -7.79
C LEU A 31 3.52 7.24 -7.92
N VAL A 32 2.69 7.97 -7.18
CA VAL A 32 2.69 9.43 -7.15
C VAL A 32 3.36 9.89 -5.86
N ALA A 33 4.56 10.46 -5.98
CA ALA A 33 5.29 11.00 -4.86
C ALA A 33 4.97 12.50 -4.65
N GLY A 34 4.67 12.85 -3.39
CA GLY A 34 4.47 14.22 -2.97
C GLY A 34 5.77 15.02 -2.89
N LYS A 35 5.65 16.30 -2.57
CA LYS A 35 6.81 17.15 -2.36
C LYS A 35 7.56 16.75 -1.09
N LYS A 36 8.83 17.12 -1.03
CA LYS A 36 9.66 16.95 0.17
C LYS A 36 9.09 17.65 1.39
N SER A 37 9.16 16.96 2.52
CA SER A 37 8.76 17.47 3.82
C SER A 37 9.56 16.77 4.92
N HIS A 38 9.49 17.27 6.15
CA HIS A 38 10.23 16.69 7.29
C HIS A 38 11.75 16.71 7.09
N GLY A 39 12.49 15.80 7.71
CA GLY A 39 13.96 15.72 7.64
C GLY A 39 14.41 14.39 7.06
N TYR A 40 15.72 14.19 7.01
CA TYR A 40 16.34 12.94 6.56
C TYR A 40 15.72 11.72 7.23
N ASN A 41 15.51 10.66 6.46
CA ASN A 41 14.90 9.40 6.88
C ASN A 41 13.40 9.48 7.26
N ALA A 42 12.74 10.64 7.07
CA ALA A 42 11.33 10.81 7.41
C ALA A 42 10.53 11.39 6.23
N HIS A 43 9.37 10.78 5.92
CA HIS A 43 8.50 11.18 4.80
C HIS A 43 9.23 11.22 3.44
N GLU A 44 10.10 10.26 3.21
CA GLU A 44 10.88 10.16 1.98
C GLU A 44 9.99 9.67 0.81
N HIS A 45 9.07 10.52 0.39
CA HIS A 45 8.02 10.19 -0.58
C HIS A 45 8.60 9.74 -1.92
N ASN A 46 9.58 10.47 -2.43
CA ASN A 46 10.24 10.14 -3.70
C ASN A 46 11.12 8.89 -3.56
N ALA A 47 12.02 8.86 -2.58
CA ALA A 47 12.91 7.72 -2.36
C ALA A 47 12.15 6.43 -2.08
N GLY A 48 11.11 6.49 -1.23
CA GLY A 48 10.26 5.34 -0.93
C GLY A 48 9.48 4.85 -2.15
N SER A 49 8.92 5.76 -2.94
CA SER A 49 8.21 5.39 -4.18
C SER A 49 9.14 4.74 -5.19
N LEU A 50 10.35 5.29 -5.40
CA LEU A 50 11.36 4.72 -6.30
C LEU A 50 11.83 3.33 -5.84
N LEU A 51 12.03 3.16 -4.54
CA LEU A 51 12.40 1.87 -3.96
C LEU A 51 11.30 0.83 -4.16
N LEU A 52 10.04 1.15 -3.86
CA LEU A 52 8.91 0.25 -4.04
C LEU A 52 8.72 -0.13 -5.52
N ALA A 53 8.79 0.84 -6.44
CA ALA A 53 8.71 0.59 -7.87
C ALA A 53 9.83 -0.36 -8.33
N LYS A 54 11.07 -0.14 -7.89
CA LYS A 54 12.21 -1.02 -8.18
C LYS A 54 11.96 -2.45 -7.70
N LEU A 55 11.53 -2.62 -6.46
CA LEU A 55 11.28 -3.95 -5.88
C LEU A 55 10.12 -4.67 -6.56
N LEU A 56 9.07 -3.97 -6.98
CA LEU A 56 8.00 -4.53 -7.81
C LEU A 56 8.54 -5.03 -9.15
N ASN A 57 9.32 -4.23 -9.85
CA ASN A 57 9.91 -4.58 -11.14
C ASN A 57 10.92 -5.74 -11.04
N GLU A 58 11.57 -5.91 -9.89
CA GLU A 58 12.50 -7.01 -9.60
C GLU A 58 11.79 -8.28 -9.07
N SER A 59 10.48 -8.23 -8.77
CA SER A 59 9.74 -9.31 -8.13
C SER A 59 9.54 -10.56 -8.97
N GLY A 60 9.72 -10.45 -10.29
CA GLY A 60 9.44 -11.52 -11.25
C GLY A 60 7.96 -11.71 -11.58
N LEU A 61 7.07 -10.83 -11.09
CA LEU A 61 5.65 -10.79 -11.44
C LEU A 61 5.43 -10.00 -12.74
N GLU A 62 4.29 -10.20 -13.38
CA GLU A 62 3.88 -9.43 -14.56
C GLU A 62 3.39 -8.04 -14.13
N ILE A 63 4.33 -7.18 -13.75
CA ILE A 63 4.10 -5.83 -13.25
C ILE A 63 5.14 -4.87 -13.81
N ASP A 64 4.74 -3.64 -14.09
CA ASP A 64 5.59 -2.54 -14.50
C ASP A 64 5.24 -1.31 -13.65
N ALA A 65 6.14 -0.98 -12.73
CA ALA A 65 5.93 0.09 -11.76
C ALA A 65 6.85 1.28 -12.06
N TYR A 66 6.28 2.47 -12.07
CA TYR A 66 7.00 3.71 -12.33
C TYR A 66 6.53 4.83 -11.39
N VAL A 67 7.38 5.84 -11.23
CA VAL A 67 7.14 6.94 -10.29
C VAL A 67 6.91 8.23 -11.04
N TYR A 68 5.88 8.95 -10.65
CA TYR A 68 5.71 10.35 -10.98
C TYR A 68 6.15 11.22 -9.79
N TYR A 69 7.20 11.96 -10.00
CA TYR A 69 7.69 13.00 -9.09
C TYR A 69 8.08 14.23 -9.90
N ASN A 70 7.57 15.39 -9.53
CA ASN A 70 7.93 16.66 -10.15
C ASN A 70 8.40 17.62 -9.05
N GLU A 71 9.69 17.83 -8.96
CA GLU A 71 10.31 18.66 -7.91
C GLU A 71 9.88 20.14 -8.00
N GLU A 72 9.72 20.66 -9.21
CA GLU A 72 9.35 22.07 -9.45
C GLU A 72 7.85 22.31 -9.17
N ASN A 73 7.03 21.34 -9.49
CA ASN A 73 5.57 21.43 -9.30
C ASN A 73 5.02 20.09 -8.75
N PRO A 74 5.31 19.77 -7.47
CA PRO A 74 4.90 18.52 -6.89
C PRO A 74 3.38 18.47 -6.74
N GLY A 75 2.77 17.36 -7.19
CA GLY A 75 1.32 17.20 -7.15
C GLY A 75 0.83 16.01 -7.96
N TRP A 76 -0.44 16.04 -8.31
CA TRP A 76 -1.05 15.04 -9.16
C TRP A 76 -0.58 15.20 -10.63
N PRO A 77 -0.30 14.10 -11.37
CA PRO A 77 0.12 14.19 -12.76
C PRO A 77 -1.00 14.80 -13.64
N THR A 78 -0.65 15.89 -14.33
CA THR A 78 -1.59 16.57 -15.25
C THR A 78 -1.49 16.05 -16.68
N ASP A 79 -0.38 15.39 -17.06
CA ASP A 79 -0.25 14.72 -18.35
C ASP A 79 -1.10 13.44 -18.37
N LYS A 80 -2.19 13.49 -19.13
CA LYS A 80 -3.11 12.35 -19.29
C LYS A 80 -2.45 11.10 -19.87
N LYS A 81 -1.28 11.21 -20.50
CA LYS A 81 -0.53 10.05 -21.02
C LYS A 81 -0.02 9.17 -19.90
N LEU A 82 0.37 9.76 -18.76
CA LEU A 82 0.81 9.03 -17.58
C LEU A 82 -0.31 8.25 -16.88
N LEU A 83 -1.55 8.66 -17.10
CA LEU A 83 -2.75 8.03 -16.53
C LEU A 83 -3.43 7.05 -17.50
N LYS A 84 -2.87 6.88 -18.71
CA LYS A 84 -3.46 5.99 -19.71
C LYS A 84 -2.98 4.56 -19.53
N GLY A 85 -3.92 3.63 -19.32
CA GLY A 85 -3.62 2.21 -19.22
C GLY A 85 -2.91 1.82 -17.94
N ILE A 86 -3.04 2.63 -16.86
CA ILE A 86 -2.62 2.22 -15.52
C ILE A 86 -3.67 1.30 -14.91
N ASP A 87 -3.23 0.32 -14.14
CA ASP A 87 -4.07 -0.62 -13.40
C ASP A 87 -4.21 -0.20 -11.94
N SER A 88 -3.24 0.54 -11.42
CA SER A 88 -3.34 1.14 -10.09
C SER A 88 -2.54 2.42 -9.94
N VAL A 89 -2.93 3.23 -8.95
CA VAL A 89 -2.18 4.39 -8.47
C VAL A 89 -1.95 4.28 -6.97
N VAL A 90 -0.70 4.50 -6.56
CA VAL A 90 -0.29 4.53 -5.16
C VAL A 90 0.24 5.91 -4.83
N ILE A 91 -0.34 6.55 -3.82
CA ILE A 91 -0.01 7.93 -3.44
C ILE A 91 0.79 7.91 -2.14
N TYR A 92 1.99 8.47 -2.18
CA TYR A 92 2.84 8.68 -1.02
C TYR A 92 3.21 10.15 -0.95
N CYS A 93 2.50 10.91 -0.11
CA CYS A 93 2.62 12.36 -0.03
C CYS A 93 2.22 12.87 1.36
N ASP A 94 2.42 14.16 1.62
CA ASP A 94 1.82 14.84 2.75
C ASP A 94 0.29 14.85 2.65
N GLY A 95 -0.36 14.72 3.80
CA GLY A 95 -1.80 14.67 3.93
C GLY A 95 -2.48 16.02 4.24
N GLY A 96 -3.71 15.91 4.73
CA GLY A 96 -4.56 17.05 5.07
C GLY A 96 -4.85 17.92 3.85
N ASN A 97 -4.79 19.24 4.04
CA ASN A 97 -5.03 20.21 2.96
C ASN A 97 -3.94 20.24 1.88
N ARG A 98 -2.80 19.56 2.10
CA ARG A 98 -1.69 19.44 1.15
C ARG A 98 -1.72 18.17 0.32
N HIS A 99 -2.70 17.30 0.55
CA HIS A 99 -2.79 16.03 -0.17
C HIS A 99 -3.01 16.24 -1.66
N VAL A 100 -2.18 15.58 -2.48
CA VAL A 100 -2.16 15.78 -3.94
C VAL A 100 -3.48 15.41 -4.64
N ALA A 101 -4.31 14.58 -4.04
CA ALA A 101 -5.60 14.17 -4.60
C ALA A 101 -6.74 15.16 -4.36
N ASN A 102 -6.64 16.09 -3.39
CA ASN A 102 -7.77 16.93 -2.97
C ASN A 102 -8.44 17.70 -4.10
N ASN A 103 -7.66 18.22 -5.03
CA ASN A 103 -8.15 18.98 -6.18
C ASN A 103 -8.38 18.12 -7.43
N HIS A 104 -8.26 16.78 -7.30
CA HIS A 104 -8.30 15.84 -8.41
C HIS A 104 -9.28 14.68 -8.18
N VAL A 105 -10.21 14.83 -7.24
CA VAL A 105 -11.19 13.80 -6.87
C VAL A 105 -11.90 13.24 -8.10
N GLY A 106 -12.46 14.10 -8.94
CA GLY A 106 -13.18 13.65 -10.14
C GLY A 106 -12.30 12.90 -11.16
N ALA A 107 -11.00 13.22 -11.22
CA ALA A 107 -10.07 12.50 -12.08
C ALA A 107 -9.78 11.10 -11.56
N ILE A 108 -9.62 10.95 -10.24
CA ILE A 108 -9.36 9.65 -9.58
C ILE A 108 -10.63 8.79 -9.58
N ASP A 109 -11.81 9.38 -9.32
CA ASP A 109 -13.09 8.70 -9.47
C ASP A 109 -13.27 8.12 -10.88
N ALA A 110 -12.88 8.89 -11.90
CA ALA A 110 -12.95 8.44 -13.30
C ALA A 110 -11.93 7.31 -13.63
N LEU A 111 -10.82 7.22 -12.93
CA LEU A 111 -9.88 6.11 -13.01
C LEU A 111 -10.45 4.88 -12.30
N GLN A 112 -10.94 5.03 -11.07
CA GLN A 112 -11.52 3.94 -10.30
C GLN A 112 -12.74 3.32 -11.00
N ALA A 113 -13.58 4.14 -11.62
CA ALA A 113 -14.71 3.66 -12.42
C ALA A 113 -14.30 2.80 -13.64
N LYS A 114 -13.01 2.79 -13.99
CA LYS A 114 -12.42 1.92 -15.02
C LYS A 114 -11.68 0.71 -14.42
N GLY A 115 -11.79 0.50 -13.11
CA GLY A 115 -11.14 -0.59 -12.41
C GLY A 115 -9.74 -0.26 -11.87
N VAL A 116 -9.26 0.99 -12.01
CA VAL A 116 -7.94 1.38 -11.49
C VAL A 116 -7.96 1.35 -9.96
N GLY A 117 -7.07 0.55 -9.36
CA GLY A 117 -6.92 0.48 -7.91
C GLY A 117 -6.29 1.75 -7.33
N VAL A 118 -6.67 2.10 -6.09
CA VAL A 118 -6.15 3.30 -5.40
C VAL A 118 -5.56 2.93 -4.05
N GLY A 119 -4.30 3.28 -3.80
CA GLY A 119 -3.63 3.08 -2.52
C GLY A 119 -2.99 4.35 -1.98
N CYS A 120 -2.94 4.50 -0.66
CA CYS A 120 -2.23 5.59 -0.02
C CYS A 120 -1.30 5.07 1.07
N LEU A 121 -0.12 5.68 1.15
CA LEU A 121 0.93 5.34 2.12
C LEU A 121 1.12 6.49 3.12
N HIS A 122 1.26 6.12 4.37
CA HIS A 122 1.60 6.96 5.51
C HIS A 122 0.72 8.21 5.60
N TYR A 123 1.30 9.41 5.58
CA TYR A 123 0.55 10.67 5.67
C TYR A 123 -0.42 10.87 4.49
N GLY A 124 -0.19 10.17 3.37
CA GLY A 124 -1.14 10.12 2.26
C GLY A 124 -2.48 9.46 2.59
N VAL A 125 -2.68 8.84 3.76
CA VAL A 125 -4.00 8.38 4.20
C VAL A 125 -4.85 9.48 4.84
N GLU A 126 -4.27 10.67 5.09
CA GLU A 126 -4.99 11.83 5.64
C GLU A 126 -5.46 12.76 4.52
N THR A 127 -6.72 13.14 4.57
CA THR A 127 -7.30 14.15 3.70
C THR A 127 -8.24 15.06 4.47
N VAL A 128 -8.74 16.13 3.83
CA VAL A 128 -9.74 17.02 4.41
C VAL A 128 -11.12 16.38 4.40
N ASP A 129 -11.95 16.76 5.37
CA ASP A 129 -13.36 16.37 5.41
C ASP A 129 -14.14 16.91 4.18
N GLY A 130 -15.31 16.34 3.93
CA GLY A 130 -16.16 16.70 2.79
C GLY A 130 -15.86 15.87 1.56
N GLU A 131 -15.86 16.47 0.38
CA GLU A 131 -15.75 15.75 -0.90
C GLU A 131 -14.52 14.82 -0.98
N ALA A 132 -13.36 15.29 -0.52
CA ALA A 132 -12.14 14.49 -0.51
C ALA A 132 -12.23 13.32 0.49
N GLY A 133 -12.70 13.56 1.73
CA GLY A 133 -12.90 12.52 2.72
C GLY A 133 -13.91 11.46 2.27
N ASP A 134 -15.01 11.89 1.64
CA ASP A 134 -15.99 10.97 1.05
C ASP A 134 -15.41 10.17 -0.11
N ALA A 135 -14.53 10.77 -0.91
CA ALA A 135 -13.79 10.09 -1.97
C ALA A 135 -12.86 9.00 -1.42
N PHE A 136 -12.11 9.30 -0.36
CA PHE A 136 -11.24 8.32 0.29
C PHE A 136 -12.03 7.15 0.88
N LEU A 137 -13.23 7.40 1.43
CA LEU A 137 -14.13 6.32 1.82
C LEU A 137 -14.57 5.47 0.62
N ARG A 138 -14.78 6.08 -0.57
CA ARG A 138 -15.10 5.32 -1.80
C ARG A 138 -13.90 4.55 -2.32
N TRP A 139 -12.71 5.17 -2.35
CA TRP A 139 -11.51 4.58 -2.94
C TRP A 139 -10.90 3.49 -2.09
N MET A 140 -10.71 3.76 -0.79
CA MET A 140 -9.94 2.90 0.12
C MET A 140 -10.74 2.40 1.32
N GLY A 141 -11.98 2.84 1.50
CA GLY A 141 -12.80 2.40 2.63
C GLY A 141 -12.52 3.09 3.96
N GLY A 142 -11.48 3.91 4.06
CA GLY A 142 -11.10 4.62 5.27
C GLY A 142 -10.06 5.70 5.03
N TYR A 143 -9.93 6.62 5.99
CA TYR A 143 -8.92 7.67 5.99
C TYR A 143 -8.64 8.22 7.38
N TYR A 144 -7.53 8.93 7.55
CA TYR A 144 -7.23 9.70 8.74
C TYR A 144 -8.08 10.98 8.74
N GLN A 145 -8.92 11.13 9.74
CA GLN A 145 -9.76 12.31 9.93
C GLN A 145 -9.19 13.19 11.02
N LEU A 146 -8.88 14.44 10.70
CA LEU A 146 -8.41 15.43 11.67
C LEU A 146 -9.39 15.56 12.86
N TYR A 147 -8.90 15.80 14.06
CA TYR A 147 -9.65 15.85 15.32
C TYR A 147 -10.30 14.52 15.75
N LYS A 148 -10.10 13.44 15.02
CA LYS A 148 -10.56 12.09 15.37
C LYS A 148 -9.41 11.10 15.47
N SER A 149 -8.65 10.95 14.39
CA SER A 149 -7.51 10.06 14.30
C SER A 149 -6.28 10.66 14.99
N VAL A 150 -5.29 9.83 15.32
CA VAL A 150 -4.05 10.25 16.00
C VAL A 150 -2.84 9.56 15.35
N ASN A 151 -1.67 10.20 15.47
CA ASN A 151 -0.43 9.81 14.79
C ASN A 151 0.77 9.63 15.74
N PRO A 152 0.67 8.83 16.82
CA PRO A 152 1.79 8.63 17.71
C PRO A 152 2.86 7.72 17.12
N HIS A 153 4.09 7.87 17.59
CA HIS A 153 5.15 6.90 17.38
C HIS A 153 5.00 5.75 18.39
N TRP A 154 4.93 4.51 17.91
CA TRP A 154 4.84 3.32 18.75
C TRP A 154 5.27 2.06 18.01
N THR A 155 5.43 0.96 18.76
CA THR A 155 5.83 -0.33 18.20
C THR A 155 4.68 -1.33 18.37
N PRO A 156 3.77 -1.44 17.40
CA PRO A 156 2.72 -2.45 17.40
C PRO A 156 3.30 -3.86 17.32
N LYS A 157 2.56 -4.82 17.86
CA LYS A 157 2.81 -6.25 17.67
C LYS A 157 1.75 -6.80 16.74
N PHE A 158 2.12 -7.10 15.52
CA PHE A 158 1.26 -7.75 14.53
C PHE A 158 1.43 -9.26 14.62
N GLU A 159 0.52 -9.93 15.33
CA GLU A 159 0.63 -11.35 15.65
C GLU A 159 -0.30 -12.22 14.81
N THR A 160 -1.39 -11.64 14.33
CA THR A 160 -2.43 -12.36 13.57
C THR A 160 -2.81 -11.59 12.32
N PHE A 161 -3.11 -12.32 11.26
CA PHE A 161 -3.47 -11.77 9.96
C PHE A 161 -4.76 -12.41 9.45
N PRO A 162 -5.56 -11.70 8.64
CA PRO A 162 -6.74 -12.27 8.02
C PRO A 162 -6.36 -13.28 6.93
N ASP A 163 -7.29 -14.17 6.59
CA ASP A 163 -7.20 -14.99 5.38
C ASP A 163 -7.49 -14.09 4.16
N HIS A 164 -6.46 -13.38 3.71
CA HIS A 164 -6.53 -12.44 2.60
C HIS A 164 -5.21 -12.43 1.82
N PRO A 165 -5.22 -12.37 0.47
CA PRO A 165 -4.00 -12.42 -0.34
C PRO A 165 -2.93 -11.39 0.06
N VAL A 166 -3.33 -10.21 0.53
CA VAL A 166 -2.39 -9.17 1.00
C VAL A 166 -1.59 -9.63 2.23
N ALA A 167 -2.09 -10.58 3.00
CA ALA A 167 -1.38 -11.16 4.13
C ALA A 167 -0.50 -12.38 3.76
N ASN A 168 -0.49 -12.80 2.50
CA ASN A 168 0.31 -13.95 2.06
C ASN A 168 1.79 -13.79 2.42
N GLY A 169 2.35 -14.80 3.08
CA GLY A 169 3.76 -14.86 3.46
C GLY A 169 4.20 -13.85 4.50
N VAL A 170 3.31 -12.99 5.01
CA VAL A 170 3.63 -12.07 6.12
C VAL A 170 3.71 -12.87 7.42
N LYS A 171 4.79 -12.69 8.15
CA LYS A 171 5.02 -13.34 9.45
C LYS A 171 4.78 -12.33 10.57
N PRO A 172 4.51 -12.80 11.80
CA PRO A 172 4.43 -11.92 12.96
C PRO A 172 5.66 -11.00 13.06
N PHE A 173 5.42 -9.69 13.25
CA PHE A 173 6.48 -8.70 13.36
C PHE A 173 6.04 -7.50 14.20
N GLY A 174 7.00 -6.69 14.61
CA GLY A 174 6.77 -5.42 15.26
C GLY A 174 7.89 -4.47 14.90
N ILE A 175 7.54 -3.26 14.53
CA ILE A 175 8.49 -2.23 14.13
C ILE A 175 7.98 -0.87 14.55
N ASN A 176 8.86 -0.05 15.09
CA ASN A 176 8.50 1.31 15.48
C ASN A 176 8.31 2.18 14.24
N ASP A 177 7.16 2.86 14.21
CA ASP A 177 6.82 3.84 13.18
C ASP A 177 5.83 4.86 13.76
N GLU A 178 5.50 5.90 13.03
CA GLU A 178 4.38 6.79 13.30
C GLU A 178 3.08 6.14 12.81
N TRP A 179 2.64 5.11 13.53
CA TRP A 179 1.45 4.35 13.16
C TRP A 179 0.18 5.07 13.56
N TYR A 180 -0.56 5.58 12.56
CA TYR A 180 -1.82 6.27 12.78
C TYR A 180 -2.92 5.29 13.17
N PHE A 181 -3.79 5.71 14.08
CA PHE A 181 -4.93 4.91 14.46
C PHE A 181 -6.17 5.73 14.79
N ASN A 182 -7.26 5.09 15.22
CA ASN A 182 -8.59 5.65 15.37
C ASN A 182 -9.11 6.26 14.05
N MET A 183 -8.84 5.53 12.96
CA MET A 183 -9.18 5.94 11.60
C MET A 183 -10.69 6.07 11.40
N ARG A 184 -11.09 6.87 10.43
CA ARG A 184 -12.47 6.88 9.95
C ARG A 184 -12.62 5.82 8.86
N PHE A 185 -13.53 4.87 9.08
CA PHE A 185 -13.90 3.86 8.09
C PHE A 185 -15.33 4.06 7.60
N ARG A 186 -15.67 3.38 6.51
CA ARG A 186 -17.05 3.21 6.08
C ARG A 186 -17.91 2.68 7.22
N LYS A 187 -19.20 3.03 7.18
CA LYS A 187 -20.16 2.49 8.14
C LYS A 187 -20.11 0.96 8.12
N ASP A 188 -20.06 0.37 9.31
CA ASP A 188 -20.03 -1.07 9.53
C ASP A 188 -18.88 -1.80 8.80
N MET A 189 -17.79 -1.10 8.52
CA MET A 189 -16.62 -1.62 7.79
C MET A 189 -16.97 -2.26 6.43
N LYS A 190 -18.06 -1.80 5.78
CA LYS A 190 -18.57 -2.41 4.55
C LYS A 190 -17.49 -2.47 3.46
N GLY A 191 -17.15 -3.70 3.03
CA GLY A 191 -16.10 -3.95 2.04
C GLY A 191 -14.69 -3.61 2.50
N VAL A 192 -14.46 -3.43 3.81
CA VAL A 192 -13.13 -3.12 4.38
C VAL A 192 -12.63 -4.32 5.17
N THR A 193 -11.43 -4.78 4.85
CA THR A 193 -10.73 -5.84 5.57
C THR A 193 -9.48 -5.28 6.23
N PRO A 194 -9.38 -5.26 7.57
CA PRO A 194 -8.14 -4.92 8.27
C PRO A 194 -7.05 -5.96 7.98
N ILE A 195 -5.85 -5.49 7.64
CA ILE A 195 -4.69 -6.35 7.36
C ILE A 195 -3.71 -6.33 8.52
N LEU A 196 -3.34 -5.15 9.01
CA LEU A 196 -2.50 -4.98 10.20
C LEU A 196 -3.32 -4.31 11.30
N SER A 197 -3.38 -4.97 12.45
CA SER A 197 -4.11 -4.48 13.60
C SER A 197 -3.35 -4.78 14.89
N ALA A 198 -3.37 -3.84 15.82
CA ALA A 198 -2.76 -4.00 17.13
C ALA A 198 -3.48 -3.15 18.18
N VAL A 199 -3.30 -3.50 19.45
CA VAL A 199 -3.79 -2.69 20.58
C VAL A 199 -2.69 -1.72 20.99
N PRO A 200 -2.92 -0.40 20.93
CA PRO A 200 -1.93 0.58 21.36
C PRO A 200 -1.71 0.52 22.89
N PRO A 201 -0.49 0.79 23.37
CA PRO A 201 -0.22 0.92 24.80
C PRO A 201 -0.97 2.11 25.43
N LEU A 202 -1.27 2.04 26.72
CA LEU A 202 -2.06 3.06 27.42
C LEU A 202 -1.44 4.46 27.43
N ASP A 203 -0.12 4.51 27.38
CA ASP A 203 0.69 5.75 27.45
C ASP A 203 1.10 6.27 26.05
N VAL A 204 0.55 5.70 24.99
CA VAL A 204 0.96 6.02 23.61
C VAL A 204 0.55 7.44 23.18
N ILE A 205 -0.50 8.01 23.77
CA ILE A 205 -0.99 9.34 23.43
C ILE A 205 -1.09 10.22 24.70
N PRO A 206 -0.79 11.54 24.57
CA PRO A 206 -0.87 12.47 25.69
C PRO A 206 -2.29 12.64 26.22
N GLU A 207 -2.42 13.04 27.49
CA GLU A 207 -3.72 13.35 28.11
C GLU A 207 -4.34 14.64 27.53
N LYS A 208 -3.50 15.61 27.14
CA LYS A 208 -3.97 16.92 26.63
C LYS A 208 -4.43 16.81 25.18
N ASP A 209 -5.61 17.36 24.91
CA ASP A 209 -6.17 17.41 23.55
C ASP A 209 -5.24 18.10 22.55
N HIS A 210 -5.07 17.45 21.41
CA HIS A 210 -4.36 17.97 20.26
C HIS A 210 -4.94 17.33 18.98
N HIS A 211 -5.13 18.14 17.96
CA HIS A 211 -5.83 17.72 16.73
C HIS A 211 -5.20 16.54 15.97
N HIS A 212 -3.90 16.28 16.15
CA HIS A 212 -3.21 15.12 15.56
C HIS A 212 -2.77 14.09 16.61
N ASN A 213 -2.34 14.53 17.81
CA ASN A 213 -1.63 13.63 18.71
C ASN A 213 -2.52 13.00 19.78
N SER A 214 -3.66 13.63 20.11
CA SER A 214 -4.51 13.17 21.20
C SER A 214 -5.92 13.71 21.08
N THR A 215 -6.86 12.83 20.85
CA THR A 215 -8.30 13.19 20.83
C THR A 215 -9.06 12.42 21.89
N PRO A 216 -10.17 12.97 22.44
CA PRO A 216 -10.98 12.27 23.43
C PRO A 216 -11.43 10.88 22.98
N ASN A 217 -11.78 10.74 21.71
CA ASN A 217 -12.19 9.44 21.14
C ASN A 217 -11.04 8.44 21.09
N ALA A 218 -9.84 8.88 20.69
CA ALA A 218 -8.67 8.01 20.63
C ALA A 218 -8.26 7.56 22.04
N ARG A 219 -8.23 8.48 23.04
CA ARG A 219 -7.96 8.12 24.44
C ARG A 219 -8.96 7.11 24.97
N ALA A 220 -10.24 7.30 24.69
CA ALA A 220 -11.28 6.36 25.10
C ALA A 220 -11.10 4.98 24.47
N ALA A 221 -10.71 4.91 23.19
CA ALA A 221 -10.41 3.65 22.50
C ALA A 221 -9.19 2.95 23.11
N VAL A 222 -8.11 3.69 23.37
CA VAL A 222 -6.91 3.16 24.03
C VAL A 222 -7.23 2.65 25.44
N ALA A 223 -7.99 3.42 26.23
CA ALA A 223 -8.39 3.02 27.58
C ALA A 223 -9.24 1.75 27.64
N ARG A 224 -10.03 1.47 26.59
CA ARG A 224 -10.79 0.21 26.47
C ARG A 224 -9.96 -0.95 25.95
N GLY A 225 -8.73 -0.73 25.44
CA GLY A 225 -7.94 -1.72 24.75
C GLY A 225 -8.52 -2.09 23.37
N ASP A 226 -9.15 -1.14 22.71
CA ASP A 226 -9.74 -1.38 21.38
C ASP A 226 -8.66 -1.70 20.36
N LEU A 227 -8.88 -2.76 19.57
CA LEU A 227 -8.01 -3.13 18.46
C LEU A 227 -8.04 -2.02 17.40
N GLN A 228 -6.87 -1.51 17.03
CA GLN A 228 -6.73 -0.45 16.04
C GLN A 228 -6.21 -1.02 14.71
N HIS A 229 -6.77 -0.54 13.61
CA HIS A 229 -6.44 -0.97 12.26
C HIS A 229 -5.52 0.07 11.62
N VAL A 230 -4.27 -0.31 11.38
CA VAL A 230 -3.21 0.58 10.85
C VAL A 230 -2.87 0.28 9.39
N MET A 231 -3.37 -0.82 8.87
CA MET A 231 -3.42 -1.13 7.45
C MET A 231 -4.72 -1.87 7.13
N TRP A 232 -5.33 -1.50 6.03
CA TRP A 232 -6.57 -2.11 5.54
C TRP A 232 -6.61 -2.13 4.02
N VAL A 233 -7.45 -3.00 3.49
CA VAL A 233 -7.84 -3.02 2.08
C VAL A 233 -9.34 -2.81 1.97
N SER A 234 -9.81 -2.37 0.82
CA SER A 234 -11.22 -2.30 0.51
C SER A 234 -11.53 -2.83 -0.87
N GLU A 235 -12.62 -3.55 -0.98
CA GLU A 235 -13.20 -4.00 -2.24
C GLU A 235 -14.65 -3.51 -2.32
N ASN A 236 -14.95 -2.81 -3.39
CA ASN A 236 -16.29 -2.27 -3.65
C ASN A 236 -17.17 -3.32 -4.34
N GLU A 237 -18.49 -3.09 -4.34
CA GLU A 237 -19.44 -3.98 -5.01
C GLU A 237 -19.22 -4.08 -6.54
N ASP A 238 -18.61 -3.07 -7.12
CA ASP A 238 -18.20 -3.04 -8.54
C ASP A 238 -16.85 -3.69 -8.82
N GLY A 239 -16.20 -4.26 -7.78
CA GLY A 239 -14.90 -4.90 -7.86
C GLY A 239 -13.71 -3.94 -7.82
N SER A 240 -13.93 -2.63 -7.74
CA SER A 240 -12.82 -1.67 -7.56
C SER A 240 -12.18 -1.83 -6.18
N ARG A 241 -10.84 -1.72 -6.13
CA ARG A 241 -10.04 -2.03 -4.95
C ARG A 241 -9.22 -0.83 -4.47
N GLY A 242 -8.96 -0.80 -3.18
CA GLY A 242 -8.07 0.19 -2.60
C GLY A 242 -7.42 -0.28 -1.31
N PHE A 243 -6.41 0.44 -0.84
CA PHE A 243 -5.79 0.20 0.45
C PHE A 243 -5.28 1.49 1.11
N GLY A 244 -5.23 1.48 2.44
CA GLY A 244 -4.51 2.46 3.24
C GLY A 244 -3.50 1.78 4.15
N PHE A 245 -2.30 2.34 4.23
CA PHE A 245 -1.21 1.87 5.06
C PHE A 245 -0.62 3.06 5.83
N THR A 246 -0.71 3.04 7.17
CA THR A 246 -0.34 4.19 8.00
C THR A 246 1.13 4.25 8.40
N GLY A 247 1.88 3.14 8.25
CA GLY A 247 3.33 3.13 8.41
C GLY A 247 4.06 3.81 7.25
N GLY A 248 5.35 4.00 7.39
CA GLY A 248 6.21 4.61 6.34
C GLY A 248 6.67 6.02 6.68
N HIS A 249 6.59 6.43 7.95
CA HIS A 249 7.25 7.64 8.42
C HIS A 249 8.75 7.53 8.25
N PHE A 250 9.34 6.42 8.73
CA PHE A 250 10.76 6.19 8.63
C PHE A 250 11.13 5.39 7.39
N HIS A 251 11.97 5.97 6.56
CA HIS A 251 12.40 5.37 5.30
C HIS A 251 13.20 4.07 5.51
N ASP A 252 13.99 3.99 6.56
CA ASP A 252 14.79 2.80 6.87
C ASP A 252 13.93 1.60 7.34
N ASN A 253 12.64 1.78 7.63
CA ASN A 253 11.71 0.69 7.89
C ASN A 253 11.50 -0.22 6.67
N TRP A 254 11.80 0.27 5.46
CA TRP A 254 11.80 -0.58 4.27
C TRP A 254 12.86 -1.69 4.29
N LEU A 255 13.77 -1.72 5.27
CA LEU A 255 14.66 -2.86 5.53
C LEU A 255 13.94 -4.09 6.07
N ASP A 256 12.81 -3.93 6.76
CA ASP A 256 12.04 -5.05 7.30
C ASP A 256 11.29 -5.81 6.21
N ASP A 257 11.46 -7.13 6.15
CA ASP A 257 10.88 -7.96 5.11
C ASP A 257 9.35 -8.03 5.17
N ASN A 258 8.75 -8.05 6.36
CA ASN A 258 7.30 -8.13 6.51
C ASN A 258 6.64 -6.78 6.21
N PHE A 259 7.28 -5.69 6.64
CA PHE A 259 6.85 -4.33 6.35
C PHE A 259 6.81 -4.06 4.84
N ARG A 260 7.87 -4.46 4.10
CA ARG A 260 7.90 -4.38 2.63
C ARG A 260 6.86 -5.30 1.99
N LYS A 261 6.85 -6.57 2.42
CA LYS A 261 6.01 -7.62 1.83
C LYS A 261 4.53 -7.25 1.86
N VAL A 262 4.01 -6.79 2.99
CA VAL A 262 2.59 -6.45 3.11
C VAL A 262 2.20 -5.30 2.18
N VAL A 263 3.08 -4.31 1.98
CA VAL A 263 2.84 -3.19 1.07
C VAL A 263 2.94 -3.62 -0.39
N LEU A 264 3.96 -4.40 -0.76
CA LEU A 264 4.10 -4.94 -2.13
C LEU A 264 2.91 -5.85 -2.49
N ASN A 265 2.46 -6.70 -1.55
CA ASN A 265 1.25 -7.49 -1.71
C ASN A 265 0.02 -6.60 -1.97
N ALA A 266 -0.15 -5.52 -1.20
CA ALA A 266 -1.30 -4.62 -1.37
C ALA A 266 -1.29 -3.93 -2.74
N ILE A 267 -0.11 -3.48 -3.19
CA ILE A 267 0.04 -2.88 -4.52
C ILE A 267 -0.33 -3.89 -5.61
N CYS A 268 0.19 -5.12 -5.54
CA CYS A 268 -0.18 -6.18 -6.46
C CYS A 268 -1.68 -6.49 -6.44
N TRP A 269 -2.29 -6.52 -5.24
CA TRP A 269 -3.71 -6.84 -5.09
C TRP A 269 -4.64 -5.79 -5.73
N ILE A 270 -4.33 -4.50 -5.55
CA ILE A 270 -5.12 -3.42 -6.17
C ILE A 270 -4.87 -3.29 -7.68
N SER A 271 -3.81 -3.94 -8.20
CA SER A 271 -3.46 -3.99 -9.63
C SER A 271 -3.94 -5.30 -10.31
N ASP A 272 -4.75 -6.10 -9.60
CA ASP A 272 -5.23 -7.42 -10.03
C ASP A 272 -4.11 -8.42 -10.41
N VAL A 273 -2.91 -8.23 -9.84
CA VAL A 273 -1.79 -9.17 -9.98
C VAL A 273 -1.90 -10.27 -8.95
N LYS A 274 -1.83 -11.52 -9.39
CA LYS A 274 -1.89 -12.68 -8.50
C LYS A 274 -0.71 -12.71 -7.54
N ILE A 275 -0.99 -12.68 -6.24
CA ILE A 275 0.02 -12.75 -5.18
C ILE A 275 0.36 -14.21 -4.90
N PRO A 276 1.66 -14.59 -4.92
CA PRO A 276 2.10 -15.94 -4.51
C PRO A 276 1.70 -16.27 -3.06
N ALA A 277 1.61 -17.54 -2.72
CA ALA A 277 1.29 -17.99 -1.35
C ALA A 277 2.29 -17.47 -0.30
N ASP A 278 3.57 -17.33 -0.68
CA ASP A 278 4.62 -16.78 0.18
C ASP A 278 4.75 -15.25 0.09
N GLY A 279 3.77 -14.58 -0.56
CA GLY A 279 3.76 -13.15 -0.81
C GLY A 279 4.67 -12.74 -1.97
N VAL A 280 4.69 -11.44 -2.26
CA VAL A 280 5.59 -10.86 -3.27
C VAL A 280 7.04 -11.02 -2.80
N SER A 281 7.86 -11.63 -3.66
CA SER A 281 9.29 -11.79 -3.38
C SER A 281 10.00 -10.44 -3.52
N SER A 282 10.78 -10.07 -2.54
CA SER A 282 11.68 -8.91 -2.62
C SER A 282 12.93 -9.17 -1.79
N ARG A 283 14.07 -8.76 -2.30
CA ARG A 283 15.28 -8.69 -1.48
C ARG A 283 15.22 -7.50 -0.53
N ALA A 284 15.96 -7.55 0.56
CA ALA A 284 16.20 -6.37 1.37
C ALA A 284 16.98 -5.33 0.53
N PRO A 285 16.60 -4.04 0.58
CA PRO A 285 17.43 -2.99 -0.01
C PRO A 285 18.77 -2.90 0.69
N THR A 286 19.79 -2.48 -0.03
CA THR A 286 21.09 -2.16 0.58
C THR A 286 21.00 -0.80 1.28
N LEU A 287 21.93 -0.52 2.20
CA LEU A 287 22.04 0.80 2.82
C LEU A 287 22.29 1.91 1.80
N GLU A 288 23.05 1.62 0.74
CA GLU A 288 23.29 2.58 -0.34
C GLU A 288 22.00 2.88 -1.14
N GLU A 289 21.16 1.88 -1.35
CA GLU A 289 19.87 2.09 -2.01
C GLU A 289 18.92 2.93 -1.14
N LEU A 290 18.92 2.71 0.16
CA LEU A 290 18.12 3.52 1.10
C LEU A 290 18.58 4.98 1.15
N LYS A 291 19.86 5.26 0.99
CA LYS A 291 20.39 6.62 0.97
C LYS A 291 20.06 7.39 -0.32
N GLN A 292 19.76 6.66 -1.41
CA GLN A 292 19.49 7.28 -2.70
C GLN A 292 18.15 8.01 -2.72
N ASN A 293 18.13 9.17 -3.36
CA ASN A 293 16.94 9.97 -3.62
C ASN A 293 16.20 10.50 -2.37
N GLN A 294 16.83 10.44 -1.19
CA GLN A 294 16.27 11.09 -0.02
C GLN A 294 16.28 12.60 -0.19
N ASP A 295 15.28 13.26 0.40
CA ASP A 295 15.00 14.69 0.19
C ASP A 295 16.03 15.62 0.85
N TYR A 296 16.76 15.13 1.85
CA TYR A 296 17.71 15.93 2.65
C TYR A 296 19.07 15.23 2.74
N PRO A 297 20.14 15.99 2.98
CA PRO A 297 21.47 15.42 3.21
C PRO A 297 21.48 14.42 4.36
N GLU A 298 22.35 13.42 4.25
CA GLU A 298 22.51 12.37 5.25
C GLU A 298 22.72 12.96 6.65
N ASP A 299 21.88 12.53 7.59
CA ASP A 299 21.98 12.83 9.01
C ASP A 299 21.88 11.52 9.81
N LEU A 300 23.04 10.97 10.16
CA LEU A 300 23.13 9.69 10.89
C LEU A 300 22.47 9.74 12.26
N SER A 301 22.26 10.92 12.86
CA SER A 301 21.53 11.07 14.12
C SER A 301 20.04 10.72 14.02
N LYS A 302 19.51 10.65 12.79
CA LYS A 302 18.13 10.29 12.50
C LYS A 302 17.93 8.80 12.25
N ILE A 303 19.01 8.04 12.09
CA ILE A 303 18.93 6.58 11.99
C ILE A 303 18.64 6.02 13.39
N ARG A 304 17.66 5.17 13.50
CA ARG A 304 17.20 4.61 14.75
C ARG A 304 17.70 3.19 14.89
N GLU A 305 18.53 2.97 15.92
CA GLU A 305 19.03 1.62 16.24
C GLU A 305 17.98 0.76 16.97
N ASP A 306 17.01 1.40 17.63
CA ASP A 306 15.98 0.77 18.49
C ASP A 306 14.61 0.55 17.81
N LYS A 307 14.57 0.63 16.47
CA LYS A 307 13.31 0.53 15.71
C LYS A 307 12.59 -0.81 15.79
N TYR A 308 13.31 -1.86 16.08
CA TYR A 308 12.75 -3.19 16.28
C TYR A 308 12.34 -3.36 17.74
N ALA A 309 11.17 -3.96 17.98
CA ALA A 309 10.78 -4.29 19.35
C ALA A 309 11.87 -5.18 19.99
N PRO A 310 12.50 -4.75 21.12
CA PRO A 310 13.42 -5.61 21.81
C PRO A 310 12.65 -6.86 22.24
N GLU A 311 13.12 -8.02 21.83
CA GLU A 311 12.65 -9.33 22.27
C GLU A 311 11.13 -9.55 22.13
N ILE A 312 10.61 -9.45 20.93
CA ILE A 312 9.40 -10.19 20.63
C ILE A 312 9.82 -11.66 20.60
N ASN A 313 9.73 -12.30 21.76
CA ASN A 313 10.00 -13.73 21.91
C ASN A 313 8.84 -14.47 21.24
N TRP A 314 8.91 -14.56 19.91
CA TRP A 314 7.98 -15.35 19.12
C TRP A 314 8.20 -16.81 19.51
N LYS A 315 7.48 -17.28 20.52
CA LYS A 315 7.43 -18.71 20.80
C LYS A 315 6.94 -19.41 19.55
N ARG A 316 7.86 -20.11 18.93
CA ARG A 316 7.64 -21.00 17.78
C ARG A 316 6.68 -22.12 18.14
#